data_fd4797ff6f3906745616fb15f9f33418
#
_entry.id   fd4797ff6f3906745616fb15f9f33418
#
_cell.length_a   1.000
_cell.length_b   1.000
_cell.length_c   1.000
_cell.angle_alpha   90.00
_cell.angle_beta   90.00
_cell.angle_gamma   90.00
#
_symmetry.space_group_name_H-M   'P 1'
#
loop_
_entity.id
_entity.type
_entity.pdbx_description
1 polymer ?
#
loop_
_entity_poly.entity_id
_entity_poly.type
_entity_poly.pdbx_seq_one_letter_code
_entity_poly.pdbx_strand_id
1 'polypeptide(L)'
;MQVWEKIKELFQMRYVEKPFYFVTTAAVTNVGLRRENNEDNYYYKHKCLPQIHNEEQAVDTWDFDTGYTHVLAVFDGMGGESAGDLASYTGACSFCDHVKRWEKTLDLPSPSEMSDVLNQISQLVYKRGREHHYRLIGSTASMLFLCNNEVVITDLGDSPMFLLRDNQWSRISVPHTDEDLLKQQGVTRKPGLTQFLGINSEEICLEPYVYRMEIQENDQFLICSDGLTDMVSETEIQEVLSRSDTVQEKVQKLLGKALSYGGKDNVTIILCEIGEEIR
;
A
#
# COMPACT_ATOMS: atom_id res chain seq x y z
N MET A 1 10.19 -16.83 50.51
CA MET A 1 8.77 -16.89 50.03
C MET A 1 8.30 -15.58 49.40
N GLN A 2 8.52 -14.42 49.98
CA GLN A 2 8.11 -13.11 49.43
C GLN A 2 8.77 -12.69 48.11
N VAL A 3 9.97 -13.14 47.78
CA VAL A 3 10.65 -12.80 46.50
C VAL A 3 10.02 -13.54 45.31
N TRP A 4 9.58 -14.77 45.51
CA TRP A 4 8.89 -15.55 44.46
C TRP A 4 7.47 -15.07 44.19
N GLU A 5 6.79 -14.51 45.18
CA GLU A 5 5.48 -13.88 44.95
C GLU A 5 5.61 -12.55 44.21
N LYS A 6 6.59 -11.72 44.53
CA LYS A 6 6.90 -10.51 43.78
C LYS A 6 7.37 -10.80 42.34
N ILE A 7 8.10 -11.90 42.15
CA ILE A 7 8.49 -12.34 40.79
C ILE A 7 7.26 -12.84 40.04
N LYS A 8 6.34 -13.57 40.67
CA LYS A 8 5.04 -13.95 40.05
C LYS A 8 4.15 -12.73 39.78
N GLU A 9 4.12 -11.73 40.64
CA GLU A 9 3.42 -10.46 40.36
C GLU A 9 4.09 -9.66 39.24
N LEU A 10 5.38 -9.68 39.08
CA LEU A 10 6.12 -9.10 37.96
C LEU A 10 5.93 -9.89 36.64
N PHE A 11 5.76 -11.23 36.73
CA PHE A 11 5.38 -12.07 35.59
C PHE A 11 3.87 -12.17 35.38
N GLN A 12 3.05 -11.75 36.32
CA GLN A 12 1.64 -11.41 36.21
C GLN A 12 1.40 -9.94 35.83
N MET A 13 2.43 -9.17 35.46
CA MET A 13 2.24 -8.04 34.59
C MET A 13 1.57 -8.61 33.32
N ARG A 14 0.27 -8.58 33.38
CA ARG A 14 -0.70 -8.85 32.34
C ARG A 14 -0.05 -8.76 30.99
N TYR A 15 0.23 -9.89 30.37
CA TYR A 15 0.04 -10.01 28.96
C TYR A 15 -1.45 -9.72 28.77
N VAL A 16 -1.80 -8.49 28.57
CA VAL A 16 -3.08 -8.15 27.96
C VAL A 16 -2.87 -8.70 26.55
N GLU A 17 -3.40 -9.89 26.30
CA GLU A 17 -3.46 -10.40 24.95
C GLU A 17 -4.13 -9.30 24.17
N LYS A 18 -3.37 -8.65 23.26
CA LYS A 18 -3.94 -7.63 22.41
C LYS A 18 -5.02 -8.31 21.57
N PRO A 19 -6.21 -7.73 21.45
CA PRO A 19 -7.22 -8.30 20.59
C PRO A 19 -6.69 -8.43 19.17
N PHE A 20 -7.10 -9.45 18.47
CA PHE A 20 -6.82 -9.60 17.05
C PHE A 20 -8.13 -9.81 16.29
N TYR A 21 -8.10 -9.57 15.00
CA TYR A 21 -9.30 -9.45 14.19
C TYR A 21 -9.25 -10.40 13.01
N PHE A 22 -10.40 -10.90 12.59
CA PHE A 22 -10.55 -11.51 11.29
C PHE A 22 -10.50 -10.42 10.21
N VAL A 23 -9.82 -10.69 9.11
CA VAL A 23 -9.63 -9.71 8.02
C VAL A 23 -9.98 -10.38 6.70
N THR A 24 -10.85 -9.73 5.93
CA THR A 24 -11.17 -10.10 4.56
C THR A 24 -10.57 -9.09 3.60
N THR A 25 -9.87 -9.56 2.57
CA THR A 25 -9.25 -8.69 1.59
C THR A 25 -9.58 -9.11 0.17
N ALA A 26 -9.52 -8.14 -0.75
CA ALA A 26 -9.58 -8.38 -2.18
C ALA A 26 -8.60 -7.48 -2.91
N ALA A 27 -7.94 -8.02 -3.93
CA ALA A 27 -6.98 -7.30 -4.74
C ALA A 27 -7.22 -7.54 -6.24
N VAL A 28 -6.96 -6.51 -7.04
CA VAL A 28 -6.96 -6.58 -8.51
C VAL A 28 -5.97 -5.60 -9.08
N THR A 29 -5.38 -5.93 -10.20
CA THR A 29 -4.69 -4.99 -11.07
C THR A 29 -5.18 -5.16 -12.51
N ASN A 30 -5.22 -4.07 -13.27
CA ASN A 30 -5.68 -4.05 -14.65
C ASN A 30 -4.89 -3.02 -15.45
N VAL A 31 -4.52 -3.37 -16.67
CA VAL A 31 -3.76 -2.49 -17.57
C VAL A 31 -4.53 -1.21 -17.98
N GLY A 32 -5.85 -1.19 -17.75
CA GLY A 32 -6.73 -0.13 -18.24
C GLY A 32 -7.06 -0.27 -19.72
N LEU A 33 -7.59 0.82 -20.31
CA LEU A 33 -8.05 0.80 -21.71
C LEU A 33 -7.15 1.62 -22.66
N ARG A 34 -6.09 2.25 -22.15
CA ARG A 34 -5.22 3.16 -22.92
C ARG A 34 -3.76 2.82 -22.88
N ARG A 35 -3.32 2.10 -21.83
CA ARG A 35 -1.95 1.65 -21.69
C ARG A 35 -1.74 0.32 -22.43
N GLU A 36 -0.55 0.08 -22.92
CA GLU A 36 -0.13 -1.20 -23.52
C GLU A 36 0.41 -2.16 -22.48
N ASN A 37 1.07 -1.62 -21.44
CA ASN A 37 1.68 -2.38 -20.38
C ASN A 37 1.08 -1.99 -19.03
N ASN A 38 1.01 -2.95 -18.13
CA ASN A 38 0.72 -2.70 -16.73
C ASN A 38 2.03 -2.40 -15.99
N GLU A 39 2.20 -1.14 -15.62
CA GLU A 39 3.36 -0.65 -14.89
C GLU A 39 3.15 -0.67 -13.36
N ASP A 40 1.92 -0.99 -12.90
CA ASP A 40 1.63 -1.23 -11.49
C ASP A 40 2.13 -2.61 -11.04
N ASN A 41 2.38 -2.75 -9.74
CA ASN A 41 2.61 -4.03 -9.08
C ASN A 41 2.02 -3.98 -7.67
N TYR A 42 1.88 -5.13 -7.02
CA TYR A 42 1.45 -5.20 -5.64
C TYR A 42 2.20 -6.28 -4.86
N TYR A 43 2.17 -6.18 -3.53
CA TYR A 43 2.47 -7.28 -2.63
C TYR A 43 1.19 -7.75 -1.96
N TYR A 44 0.80 -8.98 -2.24
CA TYR A 44 -0.44 -9.58 -1.78
C TYR A 44 -0.27 -11.10 -1.65
N LYS A 45 -0.80 -11.73 -0.58
CA LYS A 45 -0.62 -13.17 -0.35
C LYS A 45 0.85 -13.63 -0.38
N HIS A 46 1.72 -12.86 0.25
CA HIS A 46 3.16 -13.15 0.37
C HIS A 46 3.93 -13.17 -0.96
N LYS A 47 3.43 -12.54 -2.00
CA LYS A 47 4.06 -12.48 -3.33
C LYS A 47 3.80 -11.16 -4.04
N CYS A 48 4.71 -10.79 -4.93
CA CYS A 48 4.49 -9.77 -5.94
C CYS A 48 4.10 -10.41 -7.30
N LEU A 49 3.67 -9.59 -8.23
CA LEU A 49 3.39 -10.01 -9.60
C LEU A 49 4.68 -10.14 -10.42
N PRO A 50 4.69 -10.94 -11.50
CA PRO A 50 5.74 -10.90 -12.50
C PRO A 50 5.89 -9.49 -13.10
N GLN A 51 7.06 -9.17 -13.66
CA GLN A 51 7.26 -7.89 -14.33
C GLN A 51 6.24 -7.65 -15.46
N ILE A 52 5.96 -8.67 -16.25
CA ILE A 52 4.96 -8.60 -17.33
C ILE A 52 3.70 -9.33 -16.88
N HIS A 53 2.61 -8.61 -16.76
CA HIS A 53 1.30 -9.12 -16.31
C HIS A 53 0.15 -8.28 -16.90
N ASN A 54 0.13 -8.16 -18.23
CA ASN A 54 -0.84 -7.35 -18.98
C ASN A 54 -2.21 -8.03 -19.17
N GLU A 55 -2.33 -9.30 -18.82
CA GLU A 55 -3.58 -10.04 -18.97
C GLU A 55 -4.61 -9.59 -17.93
N GLU A 56 -5.89 -9.62 -18.32
CA GLU A 56 -6.98 -9.33 -17.40
C GLU A 56 -6.97 -10.33 -16.24
N GLN A 57 -6.92 -9.80 -15.02
CA GLN A 57 -6.91 -10.61 -13.81
C GLN A 57 -8.28 -10.57 -13.14
N ALA A 58 -8.72 -11.73 -12.65
CA ALA A 58 -9.86 -11.80 -11.76
C ALA A 58 -9.49 -11.17 -10.39
N VAL A 59 -10.49 -10.63 -9.70
CA VAL A 59 -10.31 -10.17 -8.32
C VAL A 59 -9.90 -11.37 -7.46
N ASP A 60 -8.73 -11.29 -6.84
CA ASP A 60 -8.19 -12.29 -5.91
C ASP A 60 -8.59 -11.93 -4.47
N THR A 61 -9.03 -12.91 -3.69
CA THR A 61 -9.49 -12.71 -2.30
C THR A 61 -8.61 -13.47 -1.32
N TRP A 62 -8.37 -12.89 -0.14
CA TRP A 62 -7.58 -13.50 0.90
C TRP A 62 -8.12 -13.13 2.28
N ASP A 63 -8.34 -14.15 3.10
CA ASP A 63 -8.77 -14.02 4.48
C ASP A 63 -7.62 -14.44 5.40
N PHE A 64 -7.44 -13.71 6.50
CA PHE A 64 -6.45 -13.99 7.53
C PHE A 64 -6.92 -13.42 8.87
N ASP A 65 -6.20 -13.72 9.94
CA ASP A 65 -6.36 -13.03 11.22
C ASP A 65 -5.11 -12.19 11.54
N THR A 66 -5.27 -11.17 12.37
CA THR A 66 -4.16 -10.27 12.74
C THR A 66 -3.32 -10.81 13.89
N GLY A 67 -3.44 -12.07 14.27
CA GLY A 67 -2.60 -12.73 15.28
C GLY A 67 -1.11 -12.82 14.91
N TYR A 68 -0.79 -12.51 13.65
CA TYR A 68 0.55 -12.31 13.12
C TYR A 68 0.57 -11.11 12.20
N THR A 69 1.77 -10.59 11.90
CA THR A 69 1.91 -9.48 10.96
C THR A 69 1.62 -9.94 9.54
N HIS A 70 0.67 -9.27 8.91
CA HIS A 70 0.35 -9.39 7.49
C HIS A 70 0.58 -8.07 6.77
N VAL A 71 0.96 -8.16 5.51
CA VAL A 71 1.35 -6.98 4.73
C VAL A 71 0.63 -6.95 3.38
N LEU A 72 0.15 -5.77 3.03
CA LEU A 72 -0.46 -5.45 1.74
C LEU A 72 0.26 -4.22 1.19
N ALA A 73 0.61 -4.19 -0.10
CA ALA A 73 1.25 -3.03 -0.68
C ALA A 73 0.92 -2.85 -2.17
N VAL A 74 0.89 -1.60 -2.63
CA VAL A 74 0.76 -1.19 -4.02
C VAL A 74 2.01 -0.42 -4.44
N PHE A 75 2.47 -0.67 -5.65
CA PHE A 75 3.61 -0.06 -6.30
C PHE A 75 3.18 0.43 -7.68
N ASP A 76 3.05 1.74 -7.87
CA ASP A 76 2.70 2.37 -9.14
C ASP A 76 4.01 2.79 -9.84
N GLY A 77 4.26 2.19 -10.98
CA GLY A 77 5.50 2.37 -11.72
C GLY A 77 5.45 3.55 -12.66
N MET A 78 6.50 4.36 -12.64
CA MET A 78 6.67 5.48 -13.56
C MET A 78 8.00 5.39 -14.33
N GLY A 79 7.96 5.76 -15.59
CA GLY A 79 9.16 5.85 -16.44
C GLY A 79 8.81 6.23 -17.87
N GLY A 80 9.77 6.85 -18.57
CA GLY A 80 9.65 7.03 -20.02
C GLY A 80 9.88 5.69 -20.75
N GLU A 81 9.27 5.51 -21.93
CA GLU A 81 9.48 4.34 -22.80
C GLU A 81 9.12 2.99 -22.16
N SER A 82 8.04 2.93 -21.37
CA SER A 82 7.54 1.70 -20.74
C SER A 82 8.51 1.08 -19.71
N ALA A 83 9.16 1.89 -18.91
CA ALA A 83 10.13 1.42 -17.91
C ALA A 83 9.56 1.42 -16.47
N GLY A 84 8.31 1.81 -16.28
CA GLY A 84 7.61 1.78 -15.01
C GLY A 84 7.40 0.36 -14.50
N ASP A 85 7.12 -0.61 -15.38
CA ASP A 85 7.02 -2.03 -15.04
C ASP A 85 8.29 -2.59 -14.39
N LEU A 86 9.46 -2.19 -14.90
CA LEU A 86 10.74 -2.58 -14.28
C LEU A 86 10.90 -1.96 -12.89
N ALA A 87 10.48 -0.71 -12.72
CA ALA A 87 10.62 -0.02 -11.44
C ALA A 87 9.71 -0.61 -10.37
N SER A 88 8.41 -0.74 -10.65
CA SER A 88 7.43 -1.31 -9.73
C SER A 88 7.73 -2.77 -9.39
N TYR A 89 8.11 -3.58 -10.39
CA TYR A 89 8.53 -4.96 -10.18
C TYR A 89 9.78 -5.06 -9.31
N THR A 90 10.81 -4.24 -9.59
CA THR A 90 12.04 -4.23 -8.77
C THR A 90 11.73 -3.82 -7.34
N GLY A 91 10.89 -2.80 -7.16
CA GLY A 91 10.41 -2.35 -5.84
C GLY A 91 9.68 -3.46 -5.09
N ALA A 92 8.64 -4.01 -5.69
CA ALA A 92 7.80 -5.06 -5.10
C ALA A 92 8.60 -6.34 -4.81
N CYS A 93 9.45 -6.79 -5.75
CA CYS A 93 10.25 -7.99 -5.60
C CYS A 93 11.31 -7.84 -4.50
N SER A 94 11.99 -6.69 -4.43
CA SER A 94 12.92 -6.40 -3.33
C SER A 94 12.19 -6.32 -1.99
N PHE A 95 11.00 -5.72 -1.97
CA PHE A 95 10.17 -5.66 -0.77
C PHE A 95 9.79 -7.06 -0.28
N CYS A 96 9.50 -8.03 -1.16
CA CYS A 96 9.24 -9.42 -0.78
C CYS A 96 10.36 -10.04 0.08
N ASP A 97 11.61 -9.63 -0.11
CA ASP A 97 12.72 -10.13 0.71
C ASP A 97 12.81 -9.43 2.06
N HIS A 98 12.52 -8.14 2.10
CA HIS A 98 12.56 -7.36 3.34
C HIS A 98 11.39 -7.67 4.28
N VAL A 99 10.18 -7.87 3.74
CA VAL A 99 8.95 -8.06 4.51
C VAL A 99 8.97 -9.32 5.37
N LYS A 100 9.71 -10.35 4.97
CA LYS A 100 9.85 -11.64 5.68
C LYS A 100 10.27 -11.51 7.14
N ARG A 101 10.91 -10.38 7.52
CA ARG A 101 11.32 -10.12 8.90
C ARG A 101 10.15 -9.82 9.83
N TRP A 102 9.05 -9.27 9.29
CA TRP A 102 7.85 -8.93 10.05
C TRP A 102 6.77 -10.00 9.93
N GLU A 103 6.61 -10.58 8.75
CA GLU A 103 5.62 -11.64 8.55
C GLU A 103 5.87 -12.82 9.49
N LYS A 104 4.79 -13.35 10.06
CA LYS A 104 4.80 -14.42 11.07
C LYS A 104 5.44 -14.02 12.41
N THR A 105 5.63 -12.75 12.65
CA THR A 105 6.00 -12.19 13.96
C THR A 105 4.83 -11.36 14.51
N LEU A 106 4.99 -10.81 15.70
CA LEU A 106 4.06 -9.84 16.31
C LEU A 106 4.62 -8.40 16.23
N ASP A 107 5.66 -8.20 15.43
CA ASP A 107 6.33 -6.92 15.30
C ASP A 107 5.78 -6.12 14.13
N LEU A 108 5.55 -4.85 14.34
CA LEU A 108 5.25 -3.87 13.31
C LEU A 108 6.48 -2.99 13.07
N PRO A 109 6.73 -2.56 11.81
CA PRO A 109 7.89 -1.74 11.51
C PRO A 109 7.85 -0.38 12.22
N SER A 110 9.01 0.08 12.65
CA SER A 110 9.23 1.45 13.09
C SER A 110 9.46 2.39 11.90
N PRO A 111 9.28 3.72 12.08
CA PRO A 111 9.57 4.69 11.02
C PRO A 111 11.02 4.61 10.50
N SER A 112 12.00 4.38 11.38
CA SER A 112 13.40 4.24 11.00
C SER A 112 13.66 2.98 10.16
N GLU A 113 13.06 1.85 10.54
CA GLU A 113 13.19 0.61 9.76
C GLU A 113 12.58 0.75 8.37
N MET A 114 11.42 1.42 8.25
CA MET A 114 10.80 1.66 6.95
C MET A 114 11.62 2.61 6.09
N SER A 115 12.18 3.67 6.68
CA SER A 115 13.11 4.56 5.97
C SER A 115 14.32 3.80 5.44
N ASP A 116 14.97 2.99 6.28
CA ASP A 116 16.13 2.18 5.88
C ASP A 116 15.79 1.21 4.74
N VAL A 117 14.67 0.50 4.85
CA VAL A 117 14.21 -0.46 3.82
C VAL A 117 13.90 0.23 2.51
N LEU A 118 13.14 1.32 2.53
CA LEU A 118 12.75 2.01 1.30
C LEU A 118 13.96 2.70 0.64
N ASN A 119 14.93 3.20 1.40
CA ASN A 119 16.18 3.70 0.83
C ASN A 119 17.02 2.60 0.15
N GLN A 120 17.07 1.39 0.75
CA GLN A 120 17.75 0.24 0.14
C GLN A 120 17.05 -0.20 -1.16
N ILE A 121 15.71 -0.28 -1.14
CA ILE A 121 14.91 -0.63 -2.33
C ILE A 121 15.07 0.44 -3.41
N SER A 122 15.02 1.73 -3.04
CA SER A 122 15.22 2.83 -3.97
C SER A 122 16.55 2.74 -4.70
N GLN A 123 17.61 2.43 -3.96
CA GLN A 123 18.94 2.26 -4.57
C GLN A 123 18.99 1.09 -5.55
N LEU A 124 18.24 0.02 -5.30
CA LEU A 124 18.13 -1.10 -6.25
C LEU A 124 17.37 -0.69 -7.51
N VAL A 125 16.24 0.01 -7.39
CA VAL A 125 15.47 0.53 -8.52
C VAL A 125 16.33 1.49 -9.35
N TYR A 126 17.04 2.42 -8.69
CA TYR A 126 17.97 3.32 -9.37
C TYR A 126 19.05 2.58 -10.17
N LYS A 127 19.72 1.60 -9.56
CA LYS A 127 20.75 0.79 -10.22
C LYS A 127 20.19 0.03 -11.41
N ARG A 128 19.00 -0.58 -11.27
CA ARG A 128 18.33 -1.28 -12.38
C ARG A 128 18.05 -0.34 -13.56
N GLY A 129 17.55 0.86 -13.29
CA GLY A 129 17.35 1.87 -14.33
C GLY A 129 18.65 2.19 -15.07
N ARG A 130 19.75 2.35 -14.35
CA ARG A 130 21.08 2.65 -14.94
C ARG A 130 21.63 1.47 -15.75
N GLU A 131 21.46 0.25 -15.27
CA GLU A 131 21.87 -0.98 -15.99
C GLU A 131 21.16 -1.10 -17.35
N HIS A 132 19.88 -0.72 -17.42
CA HIS A 132 19.08 -0.73 -18.63
C HIS A 132 19.16 0.58 -19.44
N HIS A 133 20.05 1.49 -19.08
CA HIS A 133 20.26 2.79 -19.75
C HIS A 133 19.05 3.75 -19.71
N TYR A 134 18.09 3.54 -18.83
CA TYR A 134 17.01 4.48 -18.62
C TYR A 134 17.51 5.73 -17.89
N ARG A 135 16.99 6.89 -18.31
CA ARG A 135 17.34 8.18 -17.67
C ARG A 135 16.76 8.29 -16.27
N LEU A 136 15.51 7.87 -16.13
CA LEU A 136 14.74 7.89 -14.88
C LEU A 136 13.70 6.80 -14.93
N ILE A 137 13.66 5.96 -13.91
CA ILE A 137 12.56 5.07 -13.59
C ILE A 137 12.23 5.23 -12.11
N GLY A 138 11.01 4.99 -11.74
CA GLY A 138 10.60 5.07 -10.34
C GLY A 138 9.32 4.30 -10.06
N SER A 139 9.00 4.18 -8.78
CA SER A 139 7.73 3.61 -8.34
C SER A 139 7.30 4.24 -7.03
N THR A 140 6.00 4.38 -6.85
CA THR A 140 5.42 4.62 -5.53
C THR A 140 5.56 3.38 -4.65
N ALA A 141 5.28 3.51 -3.35
CA ALA A 141 5.19 2.38 -2.42
C ALA A 141 4.22 2.73 -1.29
N SER A 142 2.99 2.22 -1.37
CA SER A 142 1.95 2.43 -0.36
C SER A 142 1.63 1.09 0.31
N MET A 143 1.81 1.01 1.64
CA MET A 143 1.85 -0.25 2.38
C MET A 143 1.02 -0.21 3.66
N LEU A 144 0.35 -1.32 3.96
CA LEU A 144 -0.29 -1.59 5.25
C LEU A 144 0.36 -2.81 5.91
N PHE A 145 0.74 -2.66 7.17
CA PHE A 145 1.19 -3.74 8.05
C PHE A 145 0.17 -3.90 9.17
N LEU A 146 -0.51 -5.03 9.21
CA LEU A 146 -1.57 -5.34 10.17
C LEU A 146 -1.07 -6.37 11.18
N CYS A 147 -1.20 -6.09 12.48
CA CYS A 147 -0.85 -7.02 13.54
C CYS A 147 -1.64 -6.72 14.82
N ASN A 148 -2.26 -7.73 15.40
CA ASN A 148 -3.14 -7.59 16.55
C ASN A 148 -4.22 -6.54 16.29
N ASN A 149 -4.31 -5.53 17.15
CA ASN A 149 -5.24 -4.40 17.02
C ASN A 149 -4.61 -3.15 16.40
N GLU A 150 -3.49 -3.28 15.70
CA GLU A 150 -2.75 -2.13 15.19
C GLU A 150 -2.46 -2.27 13.69
N VAL A 151 -2.37 -1.14 13.03
CA VAL A 151 -1.90 -1.02 11.65
C VAL A 151 -0.79 0.02 11.56
N VAL A 152 0.26 -0.30 10.82
CA VAL A 152 1.26 0.69 10.37
C VAL A 152 1.02 0.96 8.89
N ILE A 153 0.86 2.22 8.57
CA ILE A 153 0.72 2.77 7.23
C ILE A 153 2.07 3.33 6.83
N THR A 154 2.58 2.93 5.69
CA THR A 154 3.79 3.51 5.10
C THR A 154 3.49 3.96 3.68
N ASP A 155 3.84 5.20 3.36
CA ASP A 155 3.58 5.79 2.06
C ASP A 155 4.81 6.51 1.51
N LEU A 156 5.09 6.28 0.24
CA LEU A 156 6.12 6.96 -0.54
C LEU A 156 5.60 7.17 -1.97
N GLY A 157 5.36 8.40 -2.34
CA GLY A 157 4.77 8.75 -3.63
C GLY A 157 3.40 9.38 -3.50
N ASP A 158 2.49 9.11 -4.42
CA ASP A 158 1.16 9.69 -4.47
C ASP A 158 0.02 8.67 -4.59
N SER A 159 0.32 7.36 -4.64
CA SER A 159 -0.67 6.28 -4.61
C SER A 159 -1.47 6.35 -3.30
N PRO A 160 -2.78 6.67 -3.36
CA PRO A 160 -3.50 7.04 -2.16
C PRO A 160 -3.89 5.83 -1.30
N MET A 161 -3.93 6.07 0.02
CA MET A 161 -4.54 5.17 0.98
C MET A 161 -5.67 5.89 1.72
N PHE A 162 -6.78 5.17 1.90
CA PHE A 162 -7.98 5.70 2.55
C PHE A 162 -8.48 4.76 3.65
N LEU A 163 -9.17 5.35 4.61
CA LEU A 163 -9.91 4.66 5.66
C LEU A 163 -11.39 5.09 5.61
N LEU A 164 -12.27 4.10 5.55
CA LEU A 164 -13.68 4.27 5.88
C LEU A 164 -13.92 3.67 7.28
N ARG A 165 -14.22 4.53 8.26
CA ARG A 165 -14.55 4.17 9.65
C ARG A 165 -15.80 4.92 10.07
N ASP A 166 -16.79 4.23 10.62
CA ASP A 166 -18.05 4.84 11.08
C ASP A 166 -18.72 5.74 10.03
N ASN A 167 -18.69 5.31 8.77
CA ASN A 167 -19.15 6.06 7.60
C ASN A 167 -18.39 7.38 7.33
N GLN A 168 -17.27 7.61 8.00
CA GLN A 168 -16.37 8.73 7.75
C GLN A 168 -15.25 8.29 6.81
N TRP A 169 -15.11 9.02 5.70
CA TRP A 169 -14.07 8.80 4.70
C TRP A 169 -12.89 9.73 4.94
N SER A 170 -11.70 9.21 4.98
CA SER A 170 -10.49 9.99 5.16
C SER A 170 -9.32 9.42 4.36
N ARG A 171 -8.54 10.30 3.73
CA ARG A 171 -7.24 9.94 3.20
C ARG A 171 -6.25 9.81 4.36
N ILE A 172 -5.56 8.68 4.44
CA ILE A 172 -4.61 8.37 5.52
C ILE A 172 -3.15 8.38 5.04
N SER A 173 -2.91 8.54 3.74
CA SER A 173 -1.59 8.76 3.13
C SER A 173 -1.32 10.26 2.92
N VAL A 174 -0.04 10.62 2.86
CA VAL A 174 0.40 12.00 2.59
C VAL A 174 1.18 12.01 1.27
N PRO A 175 0.65 12.63 0.18
CA PRO A 175 1.29 12.55 -1.12
C PRO A 175 2.61 13.31 -1.16
N HIS A 176 3.63 12.70 -1.71
CA HIS A 176 4.94 13.30 -1.94
C HIS A 176 4.99 13.92 -3.35
N THR A 177 4.32 15.06 -3.51
CA THR A 177 4.24 15.79 -4.78
C THR A 177 4.63 17.27 -4.61
N ASP A 178 4.87 17.95 -5.73
CA ASP A 178 5.11 19.39 -5.76
C ASP A 178 3.81 20.22 -5.88
N GLU A 179 2.65 19.64 -5.56
CA GLU A 179 1.34 20.27 -5.74
C GLU A 179 1.25 21.65 -5.02
N ASP A 180 1.70 21.71 -3.76
CA ASP A 180 1.63 22.95 -2.98
C ASP A 180 2.55 24.03 -3.56
N LEU A 181 3.70 23.65 -4.08
CA LEU A 181 4.60 24.58 -4.77
C LEU A 181 3.96 25.12 -6.05
N LEU A 182 3.31 24.24 -6.84
CA LEU A 182 2.59 24.64 -8.04
C LEU A 182 1.43 25.60 -7.73
N LYS A 183 0.63 25.30 -6.69
CA LYS A 183 -0.44 26.18 -6.21
C LYS A 183 0.09 27.56 -5.82
N GLN A 184 1.20 27.61 -5.08
CA GLN A 184 1.83 28.88 -4.67
C GLN A 184 2.35 29.69 -5.87
N GLN A 185 2.83 29.02 -6.91
CA GLN A 185 3.34 29.66 -8.13
C GLN A 185 2.25 29.94 -9.17
N GLY A 186 1.00 29.51 -8.95
CA GLY A 186 -0.10 29.65 -9.90
C GLY A 186 0.10 28.84 -11.18
N VAL A 187 0.87 27.74 -11.12
CA VAL A 187 1.16 26.87 -12.26
C VAL A 187 0.14 25.75 -12.32
N THR A 188 -0.51 25.60 -13.48
CA THR A 188 -1.51 24.54 -13.76
C THR A 188 -0.88 23.42 -14.60
N ARG A 189 -0.34 22.40 -13.95
CA ARG A 189 0.05 21.12 -14.55
C ARG A 189 -0.25 19.98 -13.55
N LYS A 190 -0.26 18.72 -14.00
CA LYS A 190 -0.30 17.57 -13.07
C LYS A 190 0.93 17.68 -12.14
N PRO A 191 0.76 17.56 -10.82
CA PRO A 191 1.88 17.52 -9.88
C PRO A 191 2.85 16.39 -10.21
N GLY A 192 4.13 16.62 -9.97
CA GLY A 192 5.16 15.60 -10.11
C GLY A 192 5.54 15.04 -8.76
N LEU A 193 6.00 13.81 -8.74
CA LEU A 193 6.52 13.16 -7.54
C LEU A 193 7.81 13.84 -7.06
N THR A 194 7.91 14.09 -5.77
CA THR A 194 9.11 14.61 -5.09
C THR A 194 9.89 13.51 -4.39
N GLN A 195 9.23 12.41 -4.01
CA GLN A 195 9.84 11.22 -3.43
C GLN A 195 9.21 9.97 -4.03
N PHE A 196 10.05 9.01 -4.41
CA PHE A 196 9.67 7.73 -5.03
C PHE A 196 10.84 6.75 -4.98
N LEU A 197 10.59 5.47 -5.10
CA LEU A 197 11.63 4.45 -5.31
C LEU A 197 12.30 4.68 -6.67
N GLY A 198 13.63 4.72 -6.71
CA GLY A 198 14.40 5.02 -7.92
C GLY A 198 15.19 6.33 -7.84
N ILE A 199 15.01 7.10 -6.76
CA ILE A 199 15.92 8.17 -6.39
C ILE A 199 17.25 7.54 -5.92
N ASN A 200 18.38 8.15 -6.29
CA ASN A 200 19.68 7.74 -5.77
C ASN A 200 19.78 8.06 -4.27
N SER A 201 19.57 7.05 -3.45
CA SER A 201 19.56 7.19 -1.98
C SER A 201 20.93 7.53 -1.37
N GLU A 202 22.01 7.48 -2.16
CA GLU A 202 23.32 7.98 -1.74
C GLU A 202 23.40 9.52 -1.84
N GLU A 203 22.54 10.14 -2.63
CA GLU A 203 22.48 11.62 -2.81
C GLU A 203 21.30 12.23 -2.04
N ILE A 204 20.14 11.57 -2.04
CA ILE A 204 18.90 12.05 -1.43
C ILE A 204 18.29 10.92 -0.59
N CYS A 205 18.24 11.12 0.73
CA CYS A 205 17.56 10.20 1.62
C CYS A 205 16.05 10.32 1.47
N LEU A 206 15.37 9.19 1.32
CA LEU A 206 13.91 9.16 1.28
C LEU A 206 13.34 9.31 2.71
N GLU A 207 12.27 10.08 2.80
CA GLU A 207 11.53 10.33 4.03
C GLU A 207 10.09 9.83 3.88
N PRO A 208 9.83 8.51 3.97
CA PRO A 208 8.49 7.98 3.83
C PRO A 208 7.58 8.49 4.95
N TYR A 209 6.31 8.73 4.63
CA TYR A 209 5.30 8.94 5.65
C TYR A 209 5.01 7.60 6.34
N VAL A 210 5.16 7.55 7.67
CA VAL A 210 4.87 6.36 8.47
C VAL A 210 3.95 6.75 9.61
N TYR A 211 2.80 6.11 9.70
CA TYR A 211 1.80 6.37 10.73
C TYR A 211 1.28 5.06 11.32
N ARG A 212 1.11 5.03 12.64
CA ARG A 212 0.58 3.88 13.39
C ARG A 212 -0.72 4.25 14.07
N MET A 213 -1.72 3.38 13.94
CA MET A 213 -3.02 3.57 14.58
C MET A 213 -3.62 2.23 15.00
N GLU A 214 -4.62 2.29 15.89
CA GLU A 214 -5.44 1.14 16.23
C GLU A 214 -6.49 0.89 15.13
N ILE A 215 -6.73 -0.38 14.83
CA ILE A 215 -7.83 -0.83 13.98
C ILE A 215 -9.09 -1.06 14.82
N GLN A 216 -10.23 -0.99 14.16
CA GLN A 216 -11.54 -1.24 14.75
C GLN A 216 -12.34 -2.17 13.85
N GLU A 217 -13.27 -2.89 14.43
CA GLU A 217 -14.22 -3.70 13.66
C GLU A 217 -14.99 -2.82 12.66
N ASN A 218 -15.16 -3.34 11.45
CA ASN A 218 -15.75 -2.67 10.28
C ASN A 218 -14.91 -1.55 9.65
N ASP A 219 -13.66 -1.33 10.07
CA ASP A 219 -12.74 -0.49 9.30
C ASP A 219 -12.54 -1.04 7.89
N GLN A 220 -12.54 -0.16 6.90
CA GLN A 220 -12.16 -0.52 5.54
C GLN A 220 -10.97 0.33 5.09
N PHE A 221 -9.84 -0.33 4.83
CA PHE A 221 -8.64 0.30 4.28
C PHE A 221 -8.59 0.05 2.78
N LEU A 222 -8.52 1.11 2.00
CA LEU A 222 -8.32 1.06 0.56
C LEU A 222 -6.92 1.55 0.22
N ILE A 223 -6.16 0.74 -0.51
CA ILE A 223 -4.88 1.12 -1.14
C ILE A 223 -5.09 1.03 -2.64
N CYS A 224 -4.72 2.05 -3.39
CA CYS A 224 -4.82 1.98 -4.84
C CYS A 224 -3.75 2.82 -5.55
N SER A 225 -3.51 2.56 -6.84
CA SER A 225 -2.80 3.47 -7.71
C SER A 225 -3.68 4.67 -8.10
N ASP A 226 -3.09 5.72 -8.64
CA ASP A 226 -3.81 6.93 -9.05
C ASP A 226 -4.81 6.66 -10.20
N GLY A 227 -4.61 5.58 -10.97
CA GLY A 227 -5.54 5.18 -12.03
C GLY A 227 -6.97 4.88 -11.55
N LEU A 228 -7.18 4.58 -10.27
CA LEU A 228 -8.52 4.54 -9.69
C LEU A 228 -9.04 5.96 -9.44
N THR A 229 -8.31 6.79 -8.72
CA THR A 229 -8.77 8.10 -8.24
C THR A 229 -8.77 9.18 -9.33
N ASP A 230 -7.98 9.03 -10.38
CA ASP A 230 -8.03 9.87 -11.58
C ASP A 230 -9.33 9.63 -12.38
N MET A 231 -9.97 8.47 -12.22
CA MET A 231 -11.21 8.11 -12.94
C MET A 231 -12.44 8.19 -12.05
N VAL A 232 -12.38 7.76 -10.81
CA VAL A 232 -13.52 7.65 -9.89
C VAL A 232 -13.35 8.64 -8.75
N SER A 233 -14.35 9.51 -8.54
CA SER A 233 -14.30 10.49 -7.45
C SER A 233 -14.30 9.81 -6.07
N GLU A 234 -13.67 10.43 -5.08
CA GLU A 234 -13.65 9.92 -3.70
C GLU A 234 -15.06 9.72 -3.13
N THR A 235 -16.03 10.58 -3.49
CA THR A 235 -17.43 10.41 -3.10
C THR A 235 -18.01 9.10 -3.67
N GLU A 236 -17.76 8.79 -4.93
CA GLU A 236 -18.23 7.55 -5.55
C GLU A 236 -17.53 6.31 -4.98
N ILE A 237 -16.24 6.43 -4.63
CA ILE A 237 -15.49 5.36 -3.95
C ILE A 237 -16.15 5.09 -2.60
N GLN A 238 -16.37 6.12 -1.78
CA GLN A 238 -17.04 6.01 -0.49
C GLN A 238 -18.44 5.39 -0.62
N GLU A 239 -19.23 5.79 -1.62
CA GLU A 239 -20.55 5.20 -1.89
C GLU A 239 -20.48 3.69 -2.18
N VAL A 240 -19.48 3.24 -2.93
CA VAL A 240 -19.29 1.81 -3.21
C VAL A 240 -18.90 1.07 -1.93
N LEU A 241 -17.97 1.60 -1.14
CA LEU A 241 -17.49 0.97 0.08
C LEU A 241 -18.55 0.92 1.19
N SER A 242 -19.48 1.89 1.23
CA SER A 242 -20.56 1.95 2.22
C SER A 242 -21.71 0.95 1.96
N ARG A 243 -21.67 0.21 0.85
CA ARG A 243 -22.69 -0.81 0.56
C ARG A 243 -22.42 -2.10 1.32
N SER A 244 -23.48 -2.89 1.52
CA SER A 244 -23.41 -4.22 2.14
C SER A 244 -22.92 -5.32 1.15
N ASP A 245 -22.15 -4.94 0.14
CA ASP A 245 -21.54 -5.87 -0.82
C ASP A 245 -20.32 -6.54 -0.17
N THR A 246 -19.93 -7.70 -0.69
CA THR A 246 -18.67 -8.34 -0.29
C THR A 246 -17.46 -7.51 -0.72
N VAL A 247 -16.31 -7.70 -0.06
CA VAL A 247 -15.05 -7.01 -0.40
C VAL A 247 -14.70 -7.21 -1.88
N GLN A 248 -14.90 -8.45 -2.38
CA GLN A 248 -14.70 -8.78 -3.79
C GLN A 248 -15.60 -7.98 -4.72
N GLU A 249 -16.90 -7.89 -4.42
CA GLU A 249 -17.86 -7.14 -5.23
C GLU A 249 -17.58 -5.64 -5.22
N LYS A 250 -17.16 -5.08 -4.07
CA LYS A 250 -16.73 -3.68 -3.95
C LYS A 250 -15.55 -3.39 -4.88
N VAL A 251 -14.48 -4.20 -4.82
CA VAL A 251 -13.29 -4.06 -5.67
C VAL A 251 -13.67 -4.19 -7.15
N GLN A 252 -14.52 -5.17 -7.50
CA GLN A 252 -14.97 -5.37 -8.87
C GLN A 252 -15.77 -4.17 -9.40
N LYS A 253 -16.63 -3.55 -8.56
CA LYS A 253 -17.39 -2.35 -8.90
C LYS A 253 -16.48 -1.14 -9.09
N LEU A 254 -15.48 -0.95 -8.21
CA LEU A 254 -14.51 0.14 -8.34
C LEU A 254 -13.72 0.03 -9.65
N LEU A 255 -13.17 -1.16 -9.95
CA LEU A 255 -12.48 -1.40 -11.21
C LEU A 255 -13.41 -1.14 -12.40
N GLY A 256 -14.64 -1.69 -12.38
CA GLY A 256 -15.63 -1.50 -13.45
C GLY A 256 -15.96 -0.02 -13.67
N LYS A 257 -16.07 0.80 -12.61
CA LYS A 257 -16.25 2.24 -12.72
C LYS A 257 -15.04 2.92 -13.37
N ALA A 258 -13.81 2.64 -12.91
CA ALA A 258 -12.59 3.21 -13.47
C ALA A 258 -12.48 2.93 -14.99
N LEU A 259 -12.73 1.69 -15.39
CA LEU A 259 -12.73 1.31 -16.80
C LEU A 259 -13.85 2.00 -17.57
N SER A 260 -15.08 2.07 -17.04
CA SER A 260 -16.21 2.72 -17.69
C SER A 260 -16.03 4.24 -17.90
N TYR A 261 -15.25 4.88 -17.04
CA TYR A 261 -14.87 6.29 -17.13
C TYR A 261 -13.66 6.54 -18.03
N GLY A 262 -13.16 5.50 -18.66
CA GLY A 262 -12.15 5.61 -19.71
C GLY A 262 -10.87 4.84 -19.48
N GLY A 263 -10.62 4.32 -18.28
CA GLY A 263 -9.48 3.48 -17.94
C GLY A 263 -8.16 4.03 -18.50
N LYS A 264 -7.85 5.29 -18.21
CA LYS A 264 -6.75 6.02 -18.86
C LYS A 264 -5.38 5.54 -18.42
N ASP A 265 -5.30 4.96 -17.21
CA ASP A 265 -4.09 4.43 -16.62
C ASP A 265 -4.26 3.00 -16.13
N ASN A 266 -3.18 2.38 -15.69
CA ASN A 266 -3.19 1.14 -14.94
C ASN A 266 -4.00 1.34 -13.66
N VAL A 267 -4.76 0.34 -13.24
CA VAL A 267 -5.64 0.43 -12.06
C VAL A 267 -5.35 -0.73 -11.14
N THR A 268 -4.75 -0.43 -10.00
CA THR A 268 -4.48 -1.42 -8.95
C THR A 268 -5.26 -1.05 -7.69
N ILE A 269 -5.96 -2.02 -7.12
CA ILE A 269 -6.83 -1.84 -5.96
C ILE A 269 -6.60 -2.98 -4.98
N ILE A 270 -6.36 -2.65 -3.72
CA ILE A 270 -6.44 -3.59 -2.59
C ILE A 270 -7.42 -3.00 -1.58
N LEU A 271 -8.46 -3.75 -1.26
CA LEU A 271 -9.41 -3.43 -0.20
C LEU A 271 -9.25 -4.43 0.94
N CYS A 272 -9.15 -3.92 2.17
CA CYS A 272 -9.01 -4.67 3.39
C CYS A 272 -10.14 -4.27 4.34
N GLU A 273 -10.96 -5.21 4.76
CA GLU A 273 -12.07 -5.02 5.70
C GLU A 273 -11.77 -5.77 7.00
N ILE A 274 -11.85 -5.05 8.12
CA ILE A 274 -11.63 -5.58 9.46
C ILE A 274 -12.96 -6.16 9.96
N GLY A 275 -12.99 -7.45 10.17
CA GLY A 275 -14.14 -8.18 10.69
C GLY A 275 -14.17 -8.23 12.23
N GLU A 276 -14.80 -9.28 12.76
CA GLU A 276 -15.00 -9.45 14.20
C GLU A 276 -13.69 -9.64 14.97
N GLU A 277 -13.68 -9.15 16.22
CA GLU A 277 -12.61 -9.42 17.18
C GLU A 277 -12.61 -10.91 17.54
N ILE A 278 -11.44 -11.54 17.41
CA ILE A 278 -11.22 -12.93 17.81
C ILE A 278 -10.68 -12.92 19.25
N ARG A 279 -11.33 -13.68 20.13
CA ARG A 279 -11.00 -13.81 21.56
C ARG A 279 -10.40 -15.15 21.89
#